data_579fe8b189cb8ed6e04483f51d705253
#
_entry.id   579fe8b189cb8ed6e04483f51d705253
#
_cell.length_a   1.000
_cell.length_b   1.000
_cell.length_c   1.000
_cell.angle_alpha   90.00
_cell.angle_beta   90.00
_cell.angle_gamma   90.00
#
_symmetry.space_group_name_H-M   'P 1'
#
loop_
_entity.id
_entity.type
_entity.pdbx_description
1 polymer ?
#
loop_
_entity_poly.entity_id
_entity_poly.type
_entity_poly.pdbx_seq_one_letter_code
_entity_poly.pdbx_strand_id
1 'polypeptide(L)'
;MKTFGFAGWSGSGKTTLIEQLIPRFVMHGLRVSLIKHAHHSFDVDQPGKDSYRHRHAGASEILVTSSRRWVLMHELGGAHEPSFDEQVKRFSPCDLLLVEGFKFAPIPKLEVWRAQTGEALLHPNDPHIVAVASDAKVETKLPLLDLNDVAGVARFILTHLKLA
;
A
#
# COMPACT_ATOMS: atom_id res chain seq x y z
N MET A 1 -2.88 -1.69 -15.86
CA MET A 1 -2.54 -1.70 -14.43
C MET A 1 -3.81 -1.93 -13.63
N LYS A 2 -3.86 -2.94 -12.80
CA LYS A 2 -4.91 -3.20 -11.81
C LYS A 2 -4.46 -2.62 -10.47
N THR A 3 -5.41 -2.13 -9.66
CA THR A 3 -5.11 -1.52 -8.36
C THR A 3 -5.85 -2.26 -7.27
N PHE A 4 -5.18 -2.55 -6.14
CA PHE A 4 -5.78 -3.23 -5.01
C PHE A 4 -5.27 -2.66 -3.68
N GLY A 5 -6.19 -2.29 -2.79
CA GLY A 5 -5.88 -1.65 -1.53
C GLY A 5 -5.89 -2.58 -0.32
N PHE A 6 -5.19 -2.16 0.73
CA PHE A 6 -5.21 -2.78 2.05
C PHE A 6 -5.67 -1.74 3.07
N ALA A 7 -6.83 -1.97 3.66
CA ALA A 7 -7.39 -1.16 4.73
C ALA A 7 -7.18 -1.85 6.09
N GLY A 8 -7.25 -1.10 7.15
CA GLY A 8 -7.12 -1.60 8.52
C GLY A 8 -6.39 -0.62 9.42
N TRP A 9 -6.56 -0.77 10.71
CA TRP A 9 -5.95 0.08 11.72
C TRP A 9 -4.43 -0.14 11.85
N SER A 10 -3.78 0.76 12.56
CA SER A 10 -2.35 0.59 12.88
C SER A 10 -2.16 -0.70 13.67
N GLY A 11 -1.09 -1.45 13.39
CA GLY A 11 -0.82 -2.72 14.08
C GLY A 11 -1.63 -3.93 13.57
N SER A 12 -2.57 -3.77 12.62
CA SER A 12 -3.35 -4.90 12.08
C SER A 12 -2.56 -5.90 11.24
N GLY A 13 -1.30 -5.59 10.89
CA GLY A 13 -0.42 -6.49 10.12
C GLY A 13 -0.46 -6.29 8.61
N LYS A 14 -0.98 -5.17 8.09
CA LYS A 14 -1.01 -4.87 6.64
C LYS A 14 0.35 -4.97 5.99
N THR A 15 1.35 -4.28 6.54
CA THR A 15 2.71 -4.26 6.00
C THR A 15 3.29 -5.67 5.94
N THR A 16 3.16 -6.46 7.02
CA THR A 16 3.64 -7.85 7.07
C THR A 16 2.96 -8.73 6.03
N LEU A 17 1.65 -8.56 5.83
CA LEU A 17 0.92 -9.29 4.79
C LEU A 17 1.40 -8.90 3.39
N ILE A 18 1.52 -7.61 3.12
CA ILE A 18 1.96 -7.09 1.81
C ILE A 18 3.37 -7.59 1.47
N GLU A 19 4.30 -7.59 2.43
CA GLU A 19 5.66 -8.10 2.25
C GLU A 19 5.67 -9.58 1.83
N GLN A 20 4.72 -10.37 2.29
CA GLN A 20 4.58 -11.79 1.93
C GLN A 20 3.82 -12.01 0.61
N LEU A 21 2.93 -11.08 0.24
CA LEU A 21 2.16 -11.13 -1.00
C LEU A 21 2.99 -10.73 -2.22
N ILE A 22 3.84 -9.71 -2.11
CA ILE A 22 4.64 -9.20 -3.23
C ILE A 22 5.43 -10.32 -3.94
N PRO A 23 6.24 -11.14 -3.24
CA PRO A 23 7.00 -12.19 -3.92
C PRO A 23 6.10 -13.24 -4.59
N ARG A 24 4.89 -13.49 -4.06
CA ARG A 24 3.94 -14.42 -4.69
C ARG A 24 3.41 -13.87 -6.02
N PHE A 25 3.06 -12.60 -6.07
CA PHE A 25 2.64 -11.95 -7.31
C PHE A 25 3.77 -11.88 -8.35
N VAL A 26 4.99 -11.61 -7.89
CA VAL A 26 6.18 -11.63 -8.76
C VAL A 26 6.44 -13.02 -9.32
N MET A 27 6.28 -14.09 -8.53
CA MET A 27 6.38 -15.47 -9.02
C MET A 27 5.29 -15.83 -10.04
N HIS A 28 4.14 -15.15 -10.01
CA HIS A 28 3.11 -15.25 -11.07
C HIS A 28 3.45 -14.43 -12.33
N GLY A 29 4.65 -13.85 -12.42
CA GLY A 29 5.12 -13.07 -13.56
C GLY A 29 4.61 -11.63 -13.61
N LEU A 30 3.97 -11.13 -12.54
CA LEU A 30 3.43 -9.78 -12.50
C LEU A 30 4.51 -8.75 -12.11
N ARG A 31 4.50 -7.62 -12.79
CA ARG A 31 5.22 -6.42 -12.32
C ARG A 31 4.37 -5.73 -11.27
N VAL A 32 4.87 -5.75 -10.03
CA VAL A 32 4.17 -5.21 -8.86
C VAL A 32 4.80 -3.89 -8.46
N SER A 33 3.96 -2.89 -8.25
CA SER A 33 4.32 -1.61 -7.63
C SER A 33 3.53 -1.41 -6.34
N LEU A 34 4.03 -0.57 -5.45
CA LEU A 34 3.38 -0.27 -4.17
C LEU A 34 3.39 1.23 -3.93
N ILE A 35 2.23 1.76 -3.54
CA ILE A 35 2.11 3.10 -2.97
C ILE A 35 1.74 2.96 -1.49
N LYS A 36 2.45 3.68 -0.64
CA LYS A 36 2.19 3.74 0.80
C LYS A 36 1.96 5.18 1.22
N HIS A 37 0.78 5.46 1.75
CA HIS A 37 0.49 6.74 2.38
C HIS A 37 0.96 6.72 3.83
N ALA A 38 1.88 7.60 4.17
CA ALA A 38 2.35 7.80 5.53
C ALA A 38 1.51 8.87 6.22
N HIS A 39 1.04 8.59 7.45
CA HIS A 39 0.24 9.54 8.24
C HIS A 39 1.09 10.57 8.98
N HIS A 40 2.42 10.39 8.99
CA HIS A 40 3.39 11.26 9.62
C HIS A 40 4.49 11.62 8.62
N SER A 41 5.25 12.67 8.92
CA SER A 41 6.45 13.00 8.15
C SER A 41 7.39 11.79 8.07
N PHE A 42 7.98 11.58 6.91
CA PHE A 42 8.95 10.53 6.68
C PHE A 42 10.15 11.09 5.92
N ASP A 43 11.31 10.54 6.19
CA ASP A 43 12.54 10.82 5.46
C ASP A 43 13.02 9.55 4.74
N VAL A 44 13.39 9.70 3.47
CA VAL A 44 13.98 8.63 2.67
C VAL A 44 15.50 8.68 2.73
N ASP A 45 16.04 9.89 2.92
CA ASP A 45 17.45 10.16 3.10
C ASP A 45 17.85 10.12 4.59
N GLN A 46 19.16 10.14 4.84
CA GLN A 46 19.71 10.06 6.19
C GLN A 46 20.42 11.38 6.57
N PRO A 47 20.25 11.84 7.82
CA PRO A 47 20.99 13.00 8.32
C PRO A 47 22.50 12.89 8.03
N GLY A 48 23.09 13.99 7.55
CA GLY A 48 24.51 14.09 7.23
C GLY A 48 24.91 13.64 5.81
N LYS A 49 24.00 13.00 5.05
CA LYS A 49 24.24 12.69 3.64
C LYS A 49 23.98 13.90 2.74
N ASP A 50 24.58 13.93 1.56
CA ASP A 50 24.51 15.08 0.66
C ASP A 50 23.07 15.40 0.24
N SER A 51 22.26 14.40 -0.08
CA SER A 51 20.84 14.59 -0.40
C SER A 51 20.07 15.26 0.74
N TYR A 52 20.28 14.82 1.98
CA TYR A 52 19.68 15.43 3.17
C TYR A 52 20.10 16.89 3.33
N ARG A 53 21.41 17.19 3.16
CA ARG A 53 21.94 18.55 3.26
C ARG A 53 21.37 19.47 2.18
N HIS A 54 21.26 19.00 0.93
CA HIS A 54 20.69 19.78 -0.17
C HIS A 54 19.20 20.08 0.06
N ARG A 55 18.43 19.09 0.55
CA ARG A 55 17.03 19.28 0.90
C ARG A 55 16.85 20.35 1.98
N HIS A 56 17.60 20.26 3.05
CA HIS A 56 17.57 21.24 4.15
C HIS A 56 18.15 22.62 3.78
N ALA A 57 18.92 22.70 2.70
CA ALA A 57 19.37 23.97 2.14
C ALA A 57 18.29 24.64 1.25
N GLY A 58 17.12 23.98 1.03
CA GLY A 58 15.97 24.57 0.35
C GLY A 58 15.74 24.08 -1.09
N ALA A 59 16.39 22.98 -1.50
CA ALA A 59 16.08 22.37 -2.80
C ALA A 59 14.65 21.81 -2.81
N SER A 60 13.84 22.21 -3.77
CA SER A 60 12.44 21.76 -3.93
C SER A 60 12.34 20.32 -4.46
N GLU A 61 13.34 19.88 -5.22
CA GLU A 61 13.42 18.52 -5.72
C GLU A 61 14.87 18.03 -5.68
N ILE A 62 15.05 16.75 -5.35
CA ILE A 62 16.36 16.11 -5.35
C ILE A 62 16.25 14.76 -6.02
N LEU A 63 16.95 14.58 -7.14
CA LEU A 63 17.09 13.30 -7.80
C LEU A 63 18.41 12.65 -7.38
N VAL A 64 18.32 11.55 -6.65
CA VAL A 64 19.47 10.69 -6.36
C VAL A 64 19.46 9.50 -7.31
N THR A 65 20.53 9.30 -8.04
CA THR A 65 20.62 8.25 -9.06
C THR A 65 21.89 7.43 -8.97
N SER A 66 21.81 6.17 -9.38
CA SER A 66 22.91 5.24 -9.51
C SER A 66 22.65 4.27 -10.68
N SER A 67 23.59 3.38 -10.99
CA SER A 67 23.40 2.34 -12.00
C SER A 67 22.33 1.29 -11.64
N ARG A 68 21.84 1.26 -10.41
CA ARG A 68 20.87 0.26 -9.92
C ARG A 68 19.51 0.83 -9.58
N ARG A 69 19.41 2.09 -9.20
CA ARG A 69 18.16 2.73 -8.75
C ARG A 69 18.25 4.24 -8.78
N TRP A 70 17.10 4.86 -8.83
CA TRP A 70 16.97 6.30 -8.62
C TRP A 70 15.79 6.58 -7.70
N VAL A 71 15.80 7.74 -7.06
CA VAL A 71 14.70 8.27 -6.27
C VAL A 71 14.60 9.77 -6.50
N LEU A 72 13.39 10.25 -6.76
CA LEU A 72 13.07 11.67 -6.80
C LEU A 72 12.32 12.00 -5.50
N MET A 73 12.90 12.88 -4.69
CA MET A 73 12.26 13.49 -3.54
C MET A 73 11.71 14.85 -3.95
N HIS A 74 10.43 15.08 -3.70
CA HIS A 74 9.76 16.35 -3.98
C HIS A 74 9.22 16.92 -2.67
N GLU A 75 9.70 18.11 -2.30
CA GLU A 75 9.23 18.84 -1.13
C GLU A 75 7.98 19.64 -1.50
N LEU A 76 6.88 19.40 -0.80
CA LEU A 76 5.62 20.09 -1.09
C LEU A 76 5.67 21.60 -0.77
N GLY A 77 6.56 22.02 0.12
CA GLY A 77 6.78 23.43 0.42
C GLY A 77 5.52 24.19 0.88
N GLY A 78 4.57 23.49 1.49
CA GLY A 78 3.27 24.05 1.87
C GLY A 78 2.17 23.89 0.81
N ALA A 79 2.48 23.30 -0.34
CA ALA A 79 1.46 22.90 -1.32
C ALA A 79 0.62 21.73 -0.80
N HIS A 80 -0.57 21.55 -1.38
CA HIS A 80 -1.43 20.43 -1.05
C HIS A 80 -0.80 19.09 -1.47
N GLU A 81 -1.05 18.06 -0.67
CA GLU A 81 -0.70 16.70 -1.06
C GLU A 81 -1.38 16.34 -2.39
N PRO A 82 -0.63 15.75 -3.35
CA PRO A 82 -1.23 15.31 -4.61
C PRO A 82 -2.34 14.27 -4.35
N SER A 83 -3.40 14.36 -5.13
CA SER A 83 -4.50 13.38 -5.08
C SER A 83 -4.00 11.97 -5.38
N PHE A 84 -4.76 10.95 -4.96
CA PHE A 84 -4.45 9.55 -5.25
C PHE A 84 -4.20 9.31 -6.75
N ASP A 85 -5.05 9.85 -7.61
CA ASP A 85 -4.94 9.70 -9.07
C ASP A 85 -3.69 10.36 -9.65
N GLU A 86 -3.27 11.51 -9.12
CA GLU A 86 -2.02 12.16 -9.52
C GLU A 86 -0.80 11.36 -9.07
N GLN A 87 -0.86 10.76 -7.89
CA GLN A 87 0.21 9.90 -7.39
C GLN A 87 0.30 8.61 -8.21
N VAL A 88 -0.82 7.99 -8.57
CA VAL A 88 -0.86 6.80 -9.43
C VAL A 88 -0.23 7.04 -10.80
N LYS A 89 -0.42 8.22 -11.39
CA LYS A 89 0.18 8.60 -12.68
C LYS A 89 1.71 8.71 -12.67
N ARG A 90 2.33 8.78 -11.49
CA ARG A 90 3.80 8.84 -11.36
C ARG A 90 4.47 7.47 -11.49
N PHE A 91 3.70 6.39 -11.45
CA PHE A 91 4.25 5.03 -11.60
C PHE A 91 4.50 4.69 -13.05
N SER A 92 5.62 4.03 -13.31
CA SER A 92 5.85 3.33 -14.57
C SER A 92 4.79 2.25 -14.78
N PRO A 93 4.49 1.84 -16.03
CA PRO A 93 3.53 0.76 -16.29
C PRO A 93 3.86 -0.50 -15.49
N CYS A 94 2.89 -0.99 -14.74
CA CYS A 94 2.96 -2.24 -13.98
C CYS A 94 1.64 -3.02 -14.14
N ASP A 95 1.65 -4.30 -13.78
CA ASP A 95 0.45 -5.16 -13.89
C ASP A 95 -0.45 -4.96 -12.68
N LEU A 96 0.15 -4.84 -11.48
CA LEU A 96 -0.54 -4.68 -10.20
C LEU A 96 0.07 -3.56 -9.38
N LEU A 97 -0.76 -2.58 -8.99
CA LEU A 97 -0.43 -1.56 -8.02
C LEU A 97 -1.11 -1.90 -6.69
N LEU A 98 -0.31 -2.21 -5.68
CA LEU A 98 -0.76 -2.37 -4.30
C LEU A 98 -0.83 -1.01 -3.61
N VAL A 99 -1.83 -0.82 -2.76
CA VAL A 99 -2.07 0.47 -2.09
C VAL A 99 -2.21 0.24 -0.59
N GLU A 100 -1.30 0.83 0.19
CA GLU A 100 -1.35 0.82 1.66
C GLU A 100 -1.64 2.23 2.19
N GLY A 101 -2.66 2.36 3.03
CA GLY A 101 -2.92 3.60 3.79
C GLY A 101 -3.96 4.56 3.21
N PHE A 102 -4.35 4.45 1.96
CA PHE A 102 -5.42 5.25 1.36
C PHE A 102 -6.81 4.69 1.70
N LYS A 103 -7.24 4.85 2.97
CA LYS A 103 -8.49 4.25 3.48
C LYS A 103 -9.72 4.59 2.64
N PHE A 104 -9.80 5.82 2.13
CA PHE A 104 -10.98 6.34 1.44
C PHE A 104 -10.88 6.31 -0.09
N ALA A 105 -9.78 5.80 -0.66
CA ALA A 105 -9.68 5.65 -2.11
C ALA A 105 -10.76 4.69 -2.62
N PRO A 106 -11.48 5.03 -3.71
CA PRO A 106 -12.58 4.22 -4.26
C PRO A 106 -12.05 3.06 -5.12
N ILE A 107 -11.21 2.22 -4.54
CA ILE A 107 -10.59 1.04 -5.15
C ILE A 107 -10.97 -0.21 -4.37
N PRO A 108 -10.97 -1.40 -5.00
CA PRO A 108 -11.19 -2.65 -4.27
C PRO A 108 -10.11 -2.84 -3.20
N LYS A 109 -10.54 -3.16 -1.97
CA LYS A 109 -9.66 -3.29 -0.80
C LYS A 109 -9.91 -4.56 -0.02
N LEU A 110 -8.85 -5.10 0.55
CA LEU A 110 -8.89 -6.10 1.62
C LEU A 110 -8.81 -5.38 2.96
N GLU A 111 -9.76 -5.60 3.84
CA GLU A 111 -9.62 -5.21 5.23
C GLU A 111 -8.75 -6.22 5.98
N VAL A 112 -7.67 -5.75 6.59
CA VAL A 112 -6.82 -6.56 7.47
C VAL A 112 -7.17 -6.22 8.90
N TRP A 113 -7.71 -7.19 9.63
CA TRP A 113 -8.19 -7.01 10.99
C TRP A 113 -7.65 -8.10 11.92
N ARG A 114 -7.30 -7.70 13.13
CA ARG A 114 -6.88 -8.61 14.21
C ARG A 114 -7.68 -8.33 15.47
N ALA A 115 -8.13 -9.39 16.13
CA ALA A 115 -8.87 -9.29 17.38
C ALA A 115 -8.11 -8.54 18.48
N GLN A 116 -6.79 -8.72 18.53
CA GLN A 116 -5.94 -8.07 19.54
C GLN A 116 -5.88 -6.54 19.43
N THR A 117 -6.24 -5.96 18.28
CA THR A 117 -6.24 -4.50 18.13
C THR A 117 -7.39 -3.83 18.87
N GLY A 118 -8.47 -4.55 19.15
CA GLY A 118 -9.68 -4.03 19.78
C GLY A 118 -10.47 -3.02 18.94
N GLU A 119 -10.06 -2.79 17.70
CA GLU A 119 -10.59 -1.77 16.82
C GLU A 119 -11.84 -2.27 16.05
N ALA A 120 -12.74 -1.33 15.75
CA ALA A 120 -13.92 -1.64 14.97
C ALA A 120 -13.57 -1.99 13.51
N LEU A 121 -14.41 -2.84 12.90
CA LEU A 121 -14.32 -3.17 11.48
C LEU A 121 -14.63 -1.95 10.61
N LEU A 122 -13.93 -1.82 9.49
CA LEU A 122 -14.08 -0.73 8.54
C LEU A 122 -15.14 -1.03 7.46
N HIS A 123 -15.25 -2.29 7.05
CA HIS A 123 -16.11 -2.70 5.92
C HIS A 123 -17.60 -2.33 6.07
N PRO A 124 -18.19 -2.21 7.25
CA PRO A 124 -19.58 -1.76 7.35
C PRO A 124 -19.81 -0.34 6.81
N ASN A 125 -18.75 0.48 6.78
CA ASN A 125 -18.80 1.88 6.37
C ASN A 125 -18.02 2.17 5.08
N ASP A 126 -17.46 1.12 4.43
CA ASP A 126 -16.68 1.26 3.19
C ASP A 126 -17.09 0.21 2.16
N PRO A 127 -17.91 0.58 1.15
CA PRO A 127 -18.40 -0.34 0.14
C PRO A 127 -17.30 -0.86 -0.81
N HIS A 128 -16.10 -0.29 -0.77
CA HIS A 128 -14.97 -0.74 -1.57
C HIS A 128 -14.17 -1.85 -0.91
N ILE A 129 -14.47 -2.20 0.35
CA ILE A 129 -13.88 -3.39 0.97
C ILE A 129 -14.60 -4.62 0.43
N VAL A 130 -13.84 -5.49 -0.24
CA VAL A 130 -14.38 -6.66 -0.96
C VAL A 130 -14.15 -7.99 -0.23
N ALA A 131 -13.32 -7.98 0.81
CA ALA A 131 -13.06 -9.12 1.70
C ALA A 131 -12.42 -8.66 3.00
N VAL A 132 -12.46 -9.52 4.02
CA VAL A 132 -11.78 -9.33 5.30
C VAL A 132 -10.75 -10.45 5.48
N ALA A 133 -9.50 -10.11 5.79
CA ALA A 133 -8.48 -11.05 6.27
C ALA A 133 -8.31 -10.90 7.77
N SER A 134 -8.50 -11.97 8.52
CA SER A 134 -8.48 -11.95 9.97
C SER A 134 -7.82 -13.21 10.56
N ASP A 135 -7.27 -13.07 11.77
CA ASP A 135 -6.79 -14.19 12.60
C ASP A 135 -7.87 -14.73 13.55
N ALA A 136 -9.08 -14.18 13.50
CA ALA A 136 -10.22 -14.59 14.31
C ALA A 136 -11.52 -14.60 13.51
N LYS A 137 -12.56 -15.21 14.07
CA LYS A 137 -13.91 -15.15 13.48
C LYS A 137 -14.44 -13.73 13.52
N VAL A 138 -14.97 -13.28 12.40
CA VAL A 138 -15.58 -11.96 12.21
C VAL A 138 -16.98 -12.17 11.64
N GLU A 139 -17.98 -11.48 12.21
CA GLU A 139 -19.32 -11.43 11.62
C GLU A 139 -19.31 -10.50 10.41
N THR A 140 -19.39 -11.09 9.23
CA THR A 140 -19.42 -10.35 7.96
C THR A 140 -20.13 -11.14 6.88
N LYS A 141 -20.73 -10.42 5.92
CA LYS A 141 -21.25 -11.00 4.68
C LYS A 141 -20.21 -11.11 3.57
N LEU A 142 -19.05 -10.45 3.77
CA LEU A 142 -17.94 -10.49 2.83
C LEU A 142 -17.16 -11.80 2.95
N PRO A 143 -16.41 -12.22 1.92
CA PRO A 143 -15.46 -13.31 2.04
C PRO A 143 -14.51 -13.07 3.23
N LEU A 144 -14.45 -14.04 4.14
CA LEU A 144 -13.52 -14.05 5.27
C LEU A 144 -12.34 -14.96 4.93
N LEU A 145 -11.15 -14.40 4.95
CA LEU A 145 -9.90 -15.06 4.65
C LEU A 145 -9.10 -15.24 5.94
N ASP A 146 -8.40 -16.36 6.05
CA ASP A 146 -7.40 -16.52 7.12
C ASP A 146 -6.20 -15.63 6.82
N LEU A 147 -5.91 -14.71 7.73
CA LEU A 147 -4.77 -13.78 7.62
C LEU A 147 -3.43 -14.51 7.56
N ASN A 148 -3.36 -15.73 8.08
CA ASN A 148 -2.15 -16.57 8.09
C ASN A 148 -2.02 -17.42 6.81
N ASP A 149 -3.11 -17.61 6.04
CA ASP A 149 -3.05 -18.24 4.71
C ASP A 149 -2.75 -17.19 3.62
N VAL A 150 -1.49 -16.76 3.58
CA VAL A 150 -1.04 -15.78 2.57
C VAL A 150 -1.26 -16.27 1.14
N ALA A 151 -1.22 -17.60 0.91
CA ALA A 151 -1.47 -18.17 -0.42
C ALA A 151 -2.95 -18.04 -0.81
N GLY A 152 -3.86 -18.28 0.12
CA GLY A 152 -5.30 -18.06 -0.06
C GLY A 152 -5.63 -16.59 -0.30
N VAL A 153 -5.03 -15.68 0.45
CA VAL A 153 -5.17 -14.24 0.23
C VAL A 153 -4.67 -13.84 -1.16
N ALA A 154 -3.49 -14.30 -1.58
CA ALA A 154 -2.96 -14.01 -2.91
C ALA A 154 -3.89 -14.49 -4.02
N ARG A 155 -4.36 -15.74 -3.93
CA ARG A 155 -5.31 -16.33 -4.88
C ARG A 155 -6.62 -15.54 -4.96
N PHE A 156 -7.17 -15.12 -3.82
CA PHE A 156 -8.36 -14.27 -3.79
C PHE A 156 -8.13 -12.97 -4.58
N ILE A 157 -7.03 -12.26 -4.32
CA ILE A 157 -6.72 -10.99 -4.99
C ILE A 157 -6.57 -11.19 -6.50
N LEU A 158 -5.80 -12.20 -6.93
CA LEU A 158 -5.59 -12.50 -8.34
C LEU A 158 -6.92 -12.82 -9.07
N THR A 159 -7.76 -13.65 -8.45
CA THR A 159 -9.09 -14.01 -9.00
C THR A 159 -10.00 -12.79 -9.07
N HIS A 160 -10.07 -11.99 -7.99
CA HIS A 160 -10.89 -10.78 -7.94
C HIS A 160 -10.51 -9.77 -9.04
N LEU A 161 -9.23 -9.62 -9.30
CA LEU A 161 -8.69 -8.68 -10.30
C LEU A 161 -8.64 -9.30 -11.73
N LYS A 162 -8.98 -10.58 -11.90
CA LYS A 162 -8.85 -11.33 -13.15
C LYS A 162 -7.41 -11.30 -13.70
N LEU A 163 -6.45 -11.58 -12.81
CA LEU A 163 -5.02 -11.69 -13.09
C LEU A 163 -4.51 -13.15 -12.98
N ALA A 164 -5.39 -14.09 -12.58
CA ALA A 164 -5.12 -15.53 -12.54
C ALA A 164 -5.47 -16.16 -13.87
#